data_9cd66262cffbe30cae3d3e5fe4053b36
#
_entry.id   9cd66262cffbe30cae3d3e5fe4053b36
#
_cell.length_a   1.000
_cell.length_b   1.000
_cell.length_c   1.000
_cell.angle_alpha   90.00
_cell.angle_beta   90.00
_cell.angle_gamma   90.00
#
_symmetry.space_group_name_H-M   'P 1'
#
loop_
_entity.id
_entity.type
_entity.pdbx_description
1 polymer ?
#
loop_
_entity_poly.entity_id
_entity_poly.type
_entity_poly.pdbx_seq_one_letter_code
_entity_poly.pdbx_strand_id
1 'polypeptide(L)'
;MKREDNALDVRSGIEFLRRQSGITKVLLFGHSGGGPAMTFYQAVAERGPSYCQGPNKLMQCMDNLAKLPKADGMILVDAHPGNSVNGLRSLNPALVTEGDPRQIRADLDPFSPPNGYTSNGASSYSVEFQQRYFKAQAERMNRLIALALQKLQLMQHGSSVYPDDDVFLVVRGEGARLMELDPSVHHNTSKPQKLLRNDGNIVTQTIESVRPPGRSTAAQNASFNAGTRLLTVRSFLSANAIRATDSMDGIDWCSSNNSTPCALQSISVPLLVTAMGGHYFIRDNEIHYEMAASKDKDFVVVEGATHGITPCTACEKTPGQYSNVTKNWADYVQRWINTRF
;
A
#
# COMPACT_ATOMS: atom_id res chain seq x y z
N MET A 1 6.65 -3.66 15.64
CA MET A 1 5.60 -4.69 15.63
C MET A 1 5.87 -5.59 14.42
N LYS A 2 5.95 -6.88 14.61
CA LYS A 2 6.10 -7.84 13.52
C LYS A 2 4.75 -8.05 12.85
N ARG A 3 4.75 -8.38 11.56
CA ARG A 3 3.51 -8.62 10.80
C ARG A 3 2.69 -9.79 11.37
N GLU A 4 3.39 -10.78 11.87
CA GLU A 4 2.84 -12.00 12.44
C GLU A 4 1.97 -11.73 13.67
N ASP A 5 2.33 -10.77 14.51
CA ASP A 5 1.57 -10.42 15.71
C ASP A 5 0.15 -9.95 15.35
N ASN A 6 0.01 -9.11 14.31
CA ASN A 6 -1.30 -8.66 13.84
C ASN A 6 -2.16 -9.81 13.32
N ALA A 7 -1.57 -10.86 12.75
CA ALA A 7 -2.32 -12.02 12.27
C ALA A 7 -2.95 -12.81 13.43
N LEU A 8 -2.28 -12.88 14.59
CA LEU A 8 -2.83 -13.54 15.79
C LEU A 8 -3.98 -12.74 16.39
N ASP A 9 -3.94 -11.40 16.31
CA ASP A 9 -5.06 -10.55 16.74
C ASP A 9 -6.28 -10.76 15.84
N VAL A 10 -6.10 -10.80 14.51
CA VAL A 10 -7.18 -11.11 13.55
C VAL A 10 -7.77 -12.50 13.81
N ARG A 11 -6.92 -13.51 14.08
CA ARG A 11 -7.36 -14.85 14.50
C ARG A 11 -8.30 -14.77 15.69
N SER A 12 -7.91 -14.06 16.73
CA SER A 12 -8.71 -13.93 17.97
C SER A 12 -10.08 -13.30 17.67
N GLY A 13 -10.13 -12.30 16.79
CA GLY A 13 -11.38 -11.68 16.35
C GLY A 13 -12.30 -12.64 15.59
N ILE A 14 -11.76 -13.41 14.62
CA ILE A 14 -12.55 -14.40 13.86
C ILE A 14 -13.07 -15.51 14.80
N GLU A 15 -12.22 -16.05 15.66
CA GLU A 15 -12.60 -17.08 16.63
C GLU A 15 -13.69 -16.59 17.58
N PHE A 16 -13.59 -15.33 18.03
CA PHE A 16 -14.63 -14.71 18.85
C PHE A 16 -15.96 -14.62 18.10
N LEU A 17 -15.97 -14.08 16.90
CA LEU A 17 -17.20 -13.94 16.10
C LEU A 17 -17.85 -15.29 15.82
N ARG A 18 -17.08 -16.31 15.42
CA ARG A 18 -17.61 -17.64 15.13
C ARG A 18 -18.22 -18.36 16.33
N ARG A 19 -17.91 -17.93 17.57
CA ARG A 19 -18.57 -18.44 18.78
C ARG A 19 -19.86 -17.72 19.13
N GLN A 20 -20.18 -16.59 18.46
CA GLN A 20 -21.44 -15.88 18.72
C GLN A 20 -22.61 -16.56 18.06
N SER A 21 -23.75 -16.61 18.78
CA SER A 21 -25.00 -17.13 18.23
C SER A 21 -25.46 -16.27 17.04
N GLY A 22 -25.91 -16.91 15.97
CA GLY A 22 -26.43 -16.23 14.77
C GLY A 22 -25.36 -15.75 13.78
N ILE A 23 -24.07 -15.83 14.10
CA ILE A 23 -23.00 -15.53 13.15
C ILE A 23 -22.72 -16.77 12.31
N THR A 24 -23.07 -16.72 11.03
CA THR A 24 -22.84 -17.80 10.06
C THR A 24 -21.69 -17.54 9.13
N LYS A 25 -21.35 -16.27 8.88
CA LYS A 25 -20.27 -15.82 7.98
C LYS A 25 -19.43 -14.74 8.64
N VAL A 26 -18.14 -14.75 8.37
CA VAL A 26 -17.18 -13.72 8.81
C VAL A 26 -16.43 -13.21 7.59
N LEU A 27 -16.55 -11.93 7.31
CA LEU A 27 -15.81 -11.27 6.23
C LEU A 27 -14.70 -10.41 6.80
N LEU A 28 -13.55 -10.41 6.14
CA LEU A 28 -12.47 -9.47 6.45
C LEU A 28 -12.68 -8.17 5.70
N PHE A 29 -12.59 -7.06 6.42
CA PHE A 29 -12.69 -5.71 5.87
C PHE A 29 -11.34 -5.01 6.01
N GLY A 30 -10.72 -4.66 4.88
CA GLY A 30 -9.42 -4.03 4.84
C GLY A 30 -9.45 -2.64 4.21
N HIS A 31 -9.63 -1.58 5.00
CA HIS A 31 -9.48 -0.20 4.55
C HIS A 31 -8.03 0.26 4.70
N SER A 32 -7.48 0.95 3.68
CA SER A 32 -6.14 1.54 3.77
C SER A 32 -5.07 0.52 4.21
N GLY A 33 -4.39 0.77 5.32
CA GLY A 33 -3.42 -0.14 5.94
C GLY A 33 -4.01 -1.47 6.44
N GLY A 34 -5.32 -1.55 6.61
CA GLY A 34 -6.03 -2.79 6.85
C GLY A 34 -5.98 -3.76 5.68
N GLY A 35 -5.87 -3.26 4.45
CA GLY A 35 -5.76 -4.09 3.25
C GLY A 35 -4.63 -5.12 3.33
N PRO A 36 -3.36 -4.72 3.43
CA PRO A 36 -2.25 -5.66 3.55
C PRO A 36 -2.32 -6.49 4.85
N ALA A 37 -2.98 -6.00 5.93
CA ALA A 37 -3.16 -6.77 7.14
C ALA A 37 -4.08 -7.96 6.93
N MET A 38 -5.27 -7.69 6.40
CA MET A 38 -6.30 -8.70 6.20
C MET A 38 -5.91 -9.68 5.08
N THR A 39 -5.26 -9.20 4.01
CA THR A 39 -4.79 -10.09 2.93
C THR A 39 -3.66 -11.01 3.37
N PHE A 40 -2.68 -10.52 4.14
CA PHE A 40 -1.66 -11.39 4.72
C PHE A 40 -2.28 -12.49 5.59
N TYR A 41 -3.18 -12.11 6.50
CA TYR A 41 -3.89 -13.07 7.34
C TYR A 41 -4.59 -14.15 6.50
N GLN A 42 -5.42 -13.75 5.54
CA GLN A 42 -6.21 -14.69 4.73
C GLN A 42 -5.33 -15.59 3.88
N ALA A 43 -4.25 -15.07 3.30
CA ALA A 43 -3.29 -15.87 2.53
C ALA A 43 -2.63 -16.96 3.39
N VAL A 44 -2.21 -16.62 4.62
CA VAL A 44 -1.67 -17.61 5.57
C VAL A 44 -2.75 -18.58 6.04
N ALA A 45 -3.98 -18.11 6.27
CA ALA A 45 -5.08 -18.98 6.66
C ALA A 45 -5.42 -20.02 5.57
N GLU A 46 -5.31 -19.65 4.28
CA GLU A 46 -5.59 -20.56 3.16
C GLU A 46 -4.42 -21.49 2.80
N ARG A 47 -3.17 -21.02 2.92
CA ARG A 47 -1.96 -21.72 2.46
C ARG A 47 -1.08 -22.27 3.60
N GLY A 48 -1.36 -21.87 4.84
CA GLY A 48 -0.49 -22.16 5.97
C GLY A 48 0.76 -21.28 6.00
N PRO A 49 1.69 -21.52 6.96
CA PRO A 49 2.94 -20.76 7.09
C PRO A 49 3.84 -20.78 5.85
N SER A 50 3.73 -21.80 5.00
CA SER A 50 4.51 -21.89 3.75
C SER A 50 4.34 -20.67 2.84
N TYR A 51 3.21 -19.97 2.92
CA TYR A 51 2.99 -18.69 2.20
C TYR A 51 4.06 -17.65 2.53
N CYS A 52 4.43 -17.53 3.81
CA CYS A 52 5.37 -16.51 4.29
C CYS A 52 6.77 -17.05 4.63
N GLN A 53 7.03 -18.33 4.36
CA GLN A 53 8.33 -18.98 4.60
C GLN A 53 9.14 -19.25 3.32
N GLY A 54 8.67 -18.77 2.16
CA GLY A 54 9.37 -18.96 0.89
C GLY A 54 10.77 -18.34 0.90
N PRO A 55 11.74 -18.92 0.13
CA PRO A 55 13.14 -18.49 0.13
C PRO A 55 13.34 -17.05 -0.38
N ASN A 56 12.39 -16.52 -1.16
CA ASN A 56 12.43 -15.17 -1.67
C ASN A 56 11.98 -14.11 -0.67
N LYS A 57 11.43 -14.51 0.48
CA LYS A 57 10.98 -13.58 1.52
C LYS A 57 12.16 -12.92 2.22
N LEU A 58 12.11 -11.61 2.40
CA LEU A 58 13.09 -10.85 3.19
C LEU A 58 13.09 -11.26 4.68
N MET A 59 11.91 -11.61 5.18
CA MET A 59 11.72 -12.18 6.51
C MET A 59 10.72 -13.34 6.40
N GLN A 60 11.06 -14.47 6.97
CA GLN A 60 10.15 -15.61 7.08
C GLN A 60 9.32 -15.49 8.36
N CYS A 61 8.07 -15.96 8.30
CA CYS A 61 7.20 -16.05 9.46
C CYS A 61 7.47 -17.31 10.28
N MET A 62 6.95 -17.36 11.50
CA MET A 62 7.08 -18.50 12.40
C MET A 62 5.92 -19.50 12.21
N ASP A 63 6.10 -20.73 12.67
CA ASP A 63 5.10 -21.81 12.59
C ASP A 63 3.87 -21.57 13.47
N ASN A 64 3.91 -20.62 14.40
CA ASN A 64 2.78 -20.23 15.23
C ASN A 64 1.57 -19.69 14.45
N LEU A 65 1.76 -19.40 13.15
CA LEU A 65 0.68 -19.03 12.23
C LEU A 65 -0.01 -20.25 11.57
N ALA A 66 0.34 -21.47 11.98
CA ALA A 66 -0.33 -22.67 11.50
C ALA A 66 -1.81 -22.70 11.95
N LYS A 67 -2.68 -23.23 11.07
CA LYS A 67 -4.11 -23.48 11.38
C LYS A 67 -4.92 -22.21 11.74
N LEU A 68 -4.62 -21.07 11.11
CA LEU A 68 -5.46 -19.88 11.23
C LEU A 68 -6.85 -20.17 10.62
N PRO A 69 -7.95 -19.78 11.29
CA PRO A 69 -9.30 -19.92 10.74
C PRO A 69 -9.47 -18.98 9.53
N LYS A 70 -9.95 -19.53 8.41
CA LYS A 70 -10.24 -18.73 7.20
C LYS A 70 -11.49 -17.87 7.41
N ALA A 71 -11.48 -16.65 6.87
CA ALA A 71 -12.72 -15.90 6.67
C ALA A 71 -13.47 -16.43 5.44
N ASP A 72 -14.75 -16.08 5.34
CA ASP A 72 -15.64 -16.54 4.27
C ASP A 72 -15.57 -15.63 3.02
N GLY A 73 -15.14 -14.39 3.17
CA GLY A 73 -14.96 -13.41 2.09
C GLY A 73 -14.13 -12.22 2.52
N MET A 74 -13.83 -11.34 1.56
CA MET A 74 -12.97 -10.19 1.80
C MET A 74 -13.45 -8.96 1.04
N ILE A 75 -13.38 -7.80 1.69
CA ILE A 75 -13.67 -6.49 1.12
C ILE A 75 -12.45 -5.59 1.34
N LEU A 76 -11.85 -5.12 0.26
CA LEU A 76 -10.76 -4.15 0.27
C LEU A 76 -11.29 -2.78 -0.12
N VAL A 77 -11.01 -1.78 0.71
CA VAL A 77 -11.51 -0.42 0.51
C VAL A 77 -10.32 0.52 0.43
N ASP A 78 -10.08 1.03 -0.76
CA ASP A 78 -8.97 1.94 -1.06
C ASP A 78 -7.67 1.48 -0.37
N ALA A 79 -7.43 0.17 -0.46
CA ALA A 79 -6.34 -0.49 0.23
C ALA A 79 -5.00 -0.09 -0.39
N HIS A 80 -4.00 0.20 0.46
CA HIS A 80 -2.68 0.45 -0.07
C HIS A 80 -1.91 -0.85 -0.38
N PRO A 81 -0.91 -0.80 -1.27
CA PRO A 81 -0.22 -2.01 -1.75
C PRO A 81 0.66 -2.71 -0.68
N GLY A 82 0.87 -2.07 0.46
CA GLY A 82 1.68 -2.54 1.58
C GLY A 82 2.53 -1.42 2.17
N ASN A 83 2.85 -1.48 3.48
CA ASN A 83 3.78 -0.52 4.08
C ASN A 83 5.18 -0.59 3.45
N SER A 84 5.57 -1.76 2.96
CA SER A 84 6.83 -1.96 2.24
C SER A 84 6.88 -1.13 0.95
N VAL A 85 5.79 -1.10 0.19
CA VAL A 85 5.67 -0.30 -1.04
C VAL A 85 5.54 1.19 -0.73
N ASN A 86 4.72 1.54 0.27
CA ASN A 86 4.63 2.93 0.73
C ASN A 86 5.98 3.42 1.26
N GLY A 87 6.73 2.54 1.94
CA GLY A 87 8.10 2.79 2.37
C GLY A 87 9.02 3.08 1.18
N LEU A 88 9.02 2.21 0.19
CA LEU A 88 9.80 2.37 -1.04
C LEU A 88 9.50 3.70 -1.74
N ARG A 89 8.22 3.99 -1.99
CA ARG A 89 7.77 5.21 -2.69
C ARG A 89 7.97 6.50 -1.88
N SER A 90 8.18 6.40 -0.57
CA SER A 90 8.43 7.54 0.32
C SER A 90 9.91 7.83 0.56
N LEU A 91 10.82 6.94 0.16
CA LEU A 91 12.26 7.15 0.30
C LEU A 91 12.72 8.34 -0.54
N ASN A 92 13.50 9.24 0.07
CA ASN A 92 14.20 10.28 -0.66
C ASN A 92 15.33 9.65 -1.52
N PRO A 93 15.21 9.63 -2.87
CA PRO A 93 16.21 9.00 -3.74
C PRO A 93 17.46 9.84 -3.91
N ALA A 94 17.41 11.12 -3.54
CA ALA A 94 18.52 12.06 -3.67
C ALA A 94 19.66 11.80 -2.68
N LEU A 95 19.42 11.00 -1.61
CA LEU A 95 20.46 10.71 -0.62
C LEU A 95 21.57 9.86 -1.23
N VAL A 96 22.82 10.36 -1.15
CA VAL A 96 24.01 9.69 -1.73
C VAL A 96 24.45 8.52 -0.85
N THR A 97 24.50 8.73 0.46
CA THR A 97 24.94 7.73 1.45
C THR A 97 24.06 7.74 2.68
N GLU A 98 23.77 6.57 3.25
CA GLU A 98 22.97 6.46 4.46
C GLU A 98 23.66 7.02 5.71
N GLY A 99 24.98 7.18 5.68
CA GLY A 99 25.77 7.71 6.79
C GLY A 99 25.82 9.24 6.89
N ASP A 100 25.48 9.98 5.83
CA ASP A 100 25.50 11.45 5.83
C ASP A 100 24.27 12.04 5.11
N PRO A 101 23.25 12.47 5.86
CA PRO A 101 22.02 13.02 5.29
C PRO A 101 22.18 14.37 4.58
N ARG A 102 23.38 15.00 4.63
CA ARG A 102 23.67 16.28 3.96
C ARG A 102 24.07 16.08 2.50
N GLN A 103 24.57 14.91 2.14
CA GLN A 103 25.03 14.61 0.78
C GLN A 103 23.83 14.18 -0.08
N ILE A 104 23.34 15.12 -0.88
CA ILE A 104 22.17 14.91 -1.76
C ILE A 104 22.47 15.28 -3.20
N ARG A 105 21.81 14.58 -4.11
CA ARG A 105 21.81 14.82 -5.57
C ARG A 105 20.69 15.80 -5.92
N ALA A 106 21.06 17.00 -6.37
CA ALA A 106 20.09 18.03 -6.75
C ALA A 106 19.23 17.63 -7.97
N ASP A 107 19.75 16.77 -8.86
CA ASP A 107 19.05 16.26 -10.03
C ASP A 107 17.90 15.29 -9.69
N LEU A 108 17.77 14.88 -8.42
CA LEU A 108 16.70 14.04 -7.89
C LEU A 108 15.83 14.74 -6.82
N ASP A 109 15.97 16.06 -6.65
CA ASP A 109 15.13 16.84 -5.74
C ASP A 109 13.76 17.13 -6.40
N PRO A 110 12.63 16.56 -5.91
CA PRO A 110 11.31 16.79 -6.49
C PRO A 110 10.77 18.20 -6.18
N PHE A 111 11.40 18.96 -5.28
CA PHE A 111 11.03 20.33 -4.96
C PHE A 111 11.87 21.38 -5.71
N SER A 112 12.67 20.92 -6.67
CA SER A 112 13.46 21.79 -7.55
C SER A 112 12.63 22.21 -8.78
N PRO A 113 12.42 23.52 -9.05
CA PRO A 113 11.69 23.97 -10.24
C PRO A 113 12.27 23.45 -11.56
N PRO A 114 13.61 23.35 -11.77
CA PRO A 114 14.18 22.71 -12.94
C PRO A 114 13.75 21.24 -13.16
N ASN A 115 13.33 20.54 -12.11
CA ASN A 115 12.87 19.15 -12.18
C ASN A 115 11.34 19.04 -12.45
N GLY A 116 10.61 20.15 -12.48
CA GLY A 116 9.17 20.17 -12.74
C GLY A 116 8.29 20.59 -11.55
N TYR A 117 8.90 21.01 -10.43
CA TYR A 117 8.18 21.45 -9.25
C TYR A 117 7.50 22.82 -9.45
N THR A 118 6.29 22.94 -8.92
CA THR A 118 5.65 24.24 -8.70
C THR A 118 5.10 24.35 -7.28
N SER A 119 5.28 25.50 -6.64
CA SER A 119 4.75 25.77 -5.30
C SER A 119 3.25 26.06 -5.28
N ASN A 120 2.69 26.44 -6.43
CA ASN A 120 1.29 26.84 -6.59
C ASN A 120 0.58 25.88 -7.56
N GLY A 121 -0.17 24.93 -7.01
CA GLY A 121 -0.90 23.94 -7.80
C GLY A 121 -0.15 22.63 -8.03
N ALA A 122 -0.48 21.93 -9.11
CA ALA A 122 0.12 20.66 -9.46
C ALA A 122 1.52 20.85 -10.06
N SER A 123 2.50 20.11 -9.57
CA SER A 123 3.80 19.93 -10.24
C SER A 123 3.61 19.09 -11.51
N SER A 124 4.58 19.16 -12.43
CA SER A 124 4.58 18.36 -13.66
C SER A 124 5.99 17.87 -13.93
N TYR A 125 6.21 16.60 -13.64
CA TYR A 125 7.53 15.96 -13.82
C TYR A 125 7.62 15.28 -15.18
N SER A 126 8.74 15.49 -15.90
CA SER A 126 8.95 14.80 -17.16
C SER A 126 9.07 13.29 -16.96
N VAL A 127 8.76 12.52 -18.00
CA VAL A 127 8.87 11.05 -17.97
C VAL A 127 10.30 10.60 -17.62
N GLU A 128 11.31 11.30 -18.14
CA GLU A 128 12.73 11.01 -17.88
C GLU A 128 13.10 11.28 -16.41
N PHE A 129 12.54 12.35 -15.80
CA PHE A 129 12.73 12.60 -14.36
C PHE A 129 12.07 11.52 -13.53
N GLN A 130 10.82 11.17 -13.83
CA GLN A 130 10.08 10.13 -13.11
C GLN A 130 10.83 8.78 -13.16
N GLN A 131 11.31 8.37 -14.33
CA GLN A 131 12.07 7.11 -14.51
C GLN A 131 13.34 7.09 -13.66
N ARG A 132 14.15 8.18 -13.69
CA ARG A 132 15.36 8.29 -12.87
C ARG A 132 15.03 8.28 -11.39
N TYR A 133 13.97 8.96 -11.01
CA TYR A 133 13.53 9.08 -9.61
C TYR A 133 13.08 7.73 -9.05
N PHE A 134 12.20 7.01 -9.75
CA PHE A 134 11.68 5.73 -9.32
C PHE A 134 12.75 4.64 -9.27
N LYS A 135 13.67 4.64 -10.24
CA LYS A 135 14.84 3.76 -10.24
C LYS A 135 15.74 4.04 -9.04
N ALA A 136 16.04 5.29 -8.76
CA ALA A 136 16.87 5.67 -7.64
C ALA A 136 16.23 5.36 -6.26
N GLN A 137 14.90 5.42 -6.14
CA GLN A 137 14.18 4.93 -4.95
C GLN A 137 14.40 3.42 -4.75
N ALA A 138 14.26 2.63 -5.82
CA ALA A 138 14.48 1.18 -5.77
C ALA A 138 15.93 0.83 -5.42
N GLU A 139 16.90 1.49 -6.03
CA GLU A 139 18.33 1.31 -5.72
C GLU A 139 18.61 1.61 -4.24
N ARG A 140 18.05 2.70 -3.69
CA ARG A 140 18.19 3.03 -2.28
C ARG A 140 17.54 2.00 -1.37
N MET A 141 16.32 1.52 -1.68
CA MET A 141 15.66 0.47 -0.91
C MET A 141 16.51 -0.81 -0.88
N ASN A 142 17.07 -1.21 -2.01
CA ASN A 142 17.91 -2.41 -2.09
C ASN A 142 19.22 -2.25 -1.27
N ARG A 143 19.82 -1.05 -1.22
CA ARG A 143 20.97 -0.78 -0.32
C ARG A 143 20.57 -0.91 1.16
N LEU A 144 19.42 -0.36 1.55
CA LEU A 144 18.91 -0.47 2.92
C LEU A 144 18.61 -1.93 3.29
N ILE A 145 18.06 -2.71 2.36
CA ILE A 145 17.85 -4.16 2.55
C ILE A 145 19.18 -4.87 2.78
N ALA A 146 20.21 -4.60 1.99
CA ALA A 146 21.52 -5.21 2.16
C ALA A 146 22.13 -4.90 3.54
N LEU A 147 22.04 -3.65 3.99
CA LEU A 147 22.49 -3.23 5.32
C LEU A 147 21.71 -3.92 6.44
N ALA A 148 20.39 -4.02 6.30
CA ALA A 148 19.56 -4.68 7.31
C ALA A 148 19.82 -6.19 7.38
N LEU A 149 20.04 -6.86 6.24
CA LEU A 149 20.40 -8.28 6.20
C LEU A 149 21.78 -8.54 6.83
N GLN A 150 22.75 -7.65 6.59
CA GLN A 150 24.06 -7.74 7.25
C GLN A 150 23.92 -7.61 8.79
N LYS A 151 23.15 -6.64 9.28
CA LYS A 151 22.86 -6.51 10.71
C LYS A 151 22.14 -7.75 11.26
N LEU A 152 21.17 -8.31 10.52
CA LEU A 152 20.47 -9.52 10.93
C LEU A 152 21.44 -10.70 11.09
N GLN A 153 22.41 -10.85 10.20
CA GLN A 153 23.45 -11.89 10.32
C GLN A 153 24.31 -11.68 11.58
N LEU A 154 24.75 -10.43 11.88
CA LEU A 154 25.48 -10.15 13.11
C LEU A 154 24.69 -10.49 14.37
N MET A 155 23.38 -10.18 14.38
CA MET A 155 22.47 -10.56 15.47
C MET A 155 22.39 -12.09 15.65
N GLN A 156 22.25 -12.83 14.54
CA GLN A 156 22.19 -14.29 14.56
C GLN A 156 23.45 -14.96 15.07
N HIS A 157 24.63 -14.33 14.86
CA HIS A 157 25.92 -14.82 15.38
C HIS A 157 26.28 -14.27 16.76
N GLY A 158 25.38 -13.54 17.42
CA GLY A 158 25.64 -12.95 18.74
C GLY A 158 26.67 -11.83 18.74
N SER A 159 26.97 -11.26 17.57
CA SER A 159 27.97 -10.19 17.38
C SER A 159 27.37 -8.79 17.37
N SER A 160 26.04 -8.66 17.53
CA SER A 160 25.35 -7.37 17.65
C SER A 160 25.27 -6.93 19.10
N VAL A 161 25.31 -5.59 19.33
CA VAL A 161 25.10 -5.00 20.66
C VAL A 161 23.67 -5.30 21.19
N TYR A 162 22.70 -5.38 20.29
CA TYR A 162 21.30 -5.73 20.60
C TYR A 162 20.92 -7.03 19.87
N PRO A 163 21.19 -8.20 20.44
CA PRO A 163 21.05 -9.49 19.75
C PRO A 163 19.60 -9.85 19.41
N ASP A 164 18.63 -9.38 20.18
CA ASP A 164 17.21 -9.67 19.94
C ASP A 164 16.63 -8.93 18.73
N ASP A 165 16.83 -7.60 18.67
CA ASP A 165 16.43 -6.78 17.53
C ASP A 165 17.13 -5.41 17.55
N ASP A 166 18.13 -5.22 16.71
CA ASP A 166 18.95 -4.00 16.67
C ASP A 166 18.19 -2.84 16.01
N VAL A 167 18.57 -1.60 16.37
CA VAL A 167 18.00 -0.38 15.82
C VAL A 167 18.35 -0.23 14.33
N PHE A 168 17.35 0.24 13.56
CA PHE A 168 17.49 0.53 12.14
C PHE A 168 16.86 1.87 11.79
N LEU A 169 17.71 2.86 11.53
CA LEU A 169 17.29 4.20 11.16
C LEU A 169 17.25 4.36 9.64
N VAL A 170 16.16 4.89 9.12
CA VAL A 170 16.03 5.27 7.72
C VAL A 170 15.87 6.80 7.67
N VAL A 171 16.99 7.51 7.56
CA VAL A 171 16.99 8.96 7.43
C VAL A 171 16.41 9.39 6.09
N ARG A 172 15.72 10.54 6.02
CA ARG A 172 14.99 10.97 4.81
C ARG A 172 14.15 9.83 4.20
N GLY A 173 13.46 9.11 5.08
CA GLY A 173 12.67 7.92 4.74
C GLY A 173 11.23 8.22 4.35
N GLU A 174 10.82 9.49 4.33
CA GLU A 174 9.43 9.90 4.13
C GLU A 174 9.33 11.12 3.19
N GLY A 175 8.11 11.39 2.71
CA GLY A 175 7.79 12.62 1.98
C GLY A 175 8.20 12.64 0.50
N ALA A 176 8.66 11.53 -0.07
CA ALA A 176 9.20 11.50 -1.43
C ALA A 176 8.22 10.98 -2.51
N ARG A 177 6.92 10.94 -2.24
CA ARG A 177 5.92 10.43 -3.19
C ARG A 177 5.58 11.46 -4.25
N LEU A 178 6.08 11.28 -5.48
CA LEU A 178 5.79 12.19 -6.60
C LEU A 178 4.31 12.33 -6.89
N MET A 179 3.54 11.24 -6.74
CA MET A 179 2.09 11.24 -6.99
C MET A 179 1.29 12.17 -6.06
N GLU A 180 1.87 12.64 -4.95
CA GLU A 180 1.24 13.65 -4.09
C GLU A 180 1.49 15.07 -4.59
N LEU A 181 2.58 15.31 -5.31
CA LEU A 181 2.93 16.60 -5.89
C LEU A 181 2.38 16.76 -7.30
N ASP A 182 2.42 15.69 -8.09
CA ASP A 182 1.93 15.62 -9.47
C ASP A 182 0.75 14.62 -9.55
N PRO A 183 -0.49 15.12 -9.63
CA PRO A 183 -1.65 14.24 -9.73
C PRO A 183 -1.72 13.39 -10.99
N SER A 184 -0.91 13.67 -12.02
CA SER A 184 -0.86 12.88 -13.26
C SER A 184 -0.06 11.57 -13.09
N VAL A 185 0.78 11.49 -12.05
CA VAL A 185 1.56 10.28 -11.75
C VAL A 185 0.67 9.20 -11.19
N HIS A 186 0.62 8.02 -11.83
CA HIS A 186 -0.13 6.85 -11.35
C HIS A 186 -1.64 7.14 -11.12
N HIS A 187 -2.24 7.93 -12.02
CA HIS A 187 -3.53 8.58 -11.80
C HIS A 187 -4.75 7.84 -12.37
N ASN A 188 -4.54 6.87 -13.26
CA ASN A 188 -5.63 6.23 -13.99
C ASN A 188 -5.54 4.70 -13.93
N THR A 189 -6.68 4.05 -14.23
CA THR A 189 -6.70 2.62 -14.53
C THR A 189 -6.03 2.36 -15.87
N SER A 190 -5.36 1.20 -16.00
CA SER A 190 -4.72 0.79 -17.26
C SER A 190 -5.72 0.28 -18.30
N LYS A 191 -6.91 -0.14 -17.83
CA LYS A 191 -7.98 -0.72 -18.64
C LYS A 191 -9.32 -0.08 -18.25
N PRO A 192 -10.35 -0.18 -19.10
CA PRO A 192 -11.70 0.16 -18.72
C PRO A 192 -12.16 -0.66 -17.49
N GLN A 193 -12.65 0.02 -16.46
CA GLN A 193 -13.13 -0.54 -15.21
C GLN A 193 -14.50 0.04 -14.84
N LYS A 194 -15.20 -0.57 -13.89
CA LYS A 194 -16.48 -0.07 -13.39
C LYS A 194 -16.27 1.22 -12.60
N LEU A 195 -16.94 2.29 -13.01
CA LEU A 195 -17.07 3.54 -12.27
C LEU A 195 -18.48 3.65 -11.71
N LEU A 196 -18.61 3.66 -10.39
CA LEU A 196 -19.85 3.94 -9.68
C LEU A 196 -19.99 5.47 -9.57
N ARG A 197 -20.93 6.02 -10.35
CA ARG A 197 -21.16 7.46 -10.45
C ARG A 197 -21.99 8.00 -9.28
N ASN A 198 -21.94 9.30 -9.10
CA ASN A 198 -22.70 9.98 -8.04
C ASN A 198 -24.22 9.80 -8.16
N ASP A 199 -24.75 9.54 -9.36
CA ASP A 199 -26.16 9.22 -9.60
C ASP A 199 -26.53 7.74 -9.30
N GLY A 200 -25.57 6.93 -8.87
CA GLY A 200 -25.74 5.50 -8.59
C GLY A 200 -25.59 4.58 -9.81
N ASN A 201 -25.44 5.12 -11.01
CA ASN A 201 -25.23 4.35 -12.23
C ASN A 201 -23.77 3.81 -12.29
N ILE A 202 -23.60 2.68 -12.97
CA ILE A 202 -22.29 2.08 -13.21
C ILE A 202 -21.99 2.18 -14.71
N VAL A 203 -20.84 2.77 -15.04
CA VAL A 203 -20.31 2.82 -16.40
C VAL A 203 -18.94 2.13 -16.46
N THR A 204 -18.56 1.63 -17.63
CA THR A 204 -17.24 1.00 -17.84
C THR A 204 -16.41 1.90 -18.73
N GLN A 205 -15.29 2.37 -18.19
CA GLN A 205 -14.35 3.28 -18.88
C GLN A 205 -12.96 3.23 -18.24
N THR A 206 -11.94 3.76 -18.90
CA THR A 206 -10.68 4.14 -18.23
C THR A 206 -10.98 5.27 -17.26
N ILE A 207 -10.57 5.10 -16.00
CA ILE A 207 -10.96 6.01 -14.90
C ILE A 207 -9.73 6.78 -14.47
N GLU A 208 -9.85 8.11 -14.51
CA GLU A 208 -8.83 9.02 -13.99
C GLU A 208 -9.19 9.50 -12.59
N SER A 209 -8.18 9.64 -11.74
CA SER A 209 -8.35 10.27 -10.43
C SER A 209 -8.66 11.76 -10.59
N VAL A 210 -9.68 12.24 -9.88
CA VAL A 210 -10.00 13.67 -9.81
C VAL A 210 -9.32 14.37 -8.64
N ARG A 211 -8.36 13.71 -7.99
CA ARG A 211 -7.66 14.24 -6.81
C ARG A 211 -6.94 15.56 -7.11
N PRO A 212 -6.97 16.54 -6.20
CA PRO A 212 -6.07 17.68 -6.27
C PRO A 212 -4.64 17.28 -5.89
N PRO A 213 -3.62 18.12 -6.18
CA PRO A 213 -2.29 17.94 -5.61
C PRO A 213 -2.35 18.03 -4.08
N GLY A 214 -1.37 17.41 -3.40
CA GLY A 214 -1.29 17.40 -1.94
C GLY A 214 -1.34 18.81 -1.34
N ARG A 215 -2.08 18.96 -0.25
CA ARG A 215 -2.42 20.29 0.30
C ARG A 215 -1.26 21.06 0.92
N SER A 216 -0.16 20.39 1.29
CA SER A 216 0.94 21.03 2.00
C SER A 216 2.29 20.65 1.42
N THR A 217 2.67 21.32 0.34
CA THR A 217 4.00 21.16 -0.27
C THR A 217 5.12 21.52 0.71
N ALA A 218 4.90 22.46 1.64
CA ALA A 218 5.88 22.80 2.68
C ALA A 218 6.09 21.64 3.67
N ALA A 219 5.02 20.98 4.14
CA ALA A 219 5.13 19.82 5.02
C ALA A 219 5.75 18.61 4.30
N GLN A 220 5.40 18.40 3.03
CA GLN A 220 6.00 17.34 2.21
C GLN A 220 7.49 17.58 1.99
N ASN A 221 7.90 18.84 1.71
CA ASN A 221 9.30 19.22 1.57
C ASN A 221 10.07 19.04 2.90
N ALA A 222 9.50 19.45 4.02
CA ALA A 222 10.10 19.24 5.34
C ALA A 222 10.28 17.73 5.63
N SER A 223 9.27 16.91 5.35
CA SER A 223 9.34 15.46 5.50
C SER A 223 10.37 14.82 4.56
N PHE A 224 10.44 15.24 3.31
CA PHE A 224 11.42 14.81 2.34
C PHE A 224 12.88 15.11 2.82
N ASN A 225 13.10 16.26 3.43
CA ASN A 225 14.41 16.68 3.88
C ASN A 225 14.82 16.14 5.26
N ALA A 226 13.87 15.91 6.18
CA ALA A 226 14.14 15.57 7.56
C ALA A 226 13.41 14.36 8.11
N GLY A 227 12.38 13.84 7.41
CA GLY A 227 11.58 12.73 7.88
C GLY A 227 12.41 11.46 8.09
N THR A 228 12.46 10.99 9.33
CA THR A 228 13.26 9.81 9.72
C THR A 228 12.36 8.73 10.27
N ARG A 229 12.53 7.50 9.77
CA ARG A 229 11.87 6.32 10.33
C ARG A 229 12.79 5.65 11.34
N LEU A 230 12.31 5.56 12.58
CA LEU A 230 12.96 4.80 13.64
C LEU A 230 12.34 3.40 13.67
N LEU A 231 13.09 2.41 13.26
CA LEU A 231 12.67 1.01 13.13
C LEU A 231 13.66 0.11 13.88
N THR A 232 13.35 -1.18 13.94
CA THR A 232 14.30 -2.24 14.22
C THR A 232 14.59 -3.02 12.94
N VAL A 233 15.69 -3.77 12.92
CA VAL A 233 16.12 -4.57 11.77
C VAL A 233 15.00 -5.52 11.31
N ARG A 234 14.39 -6.24 12.26
CA ARG A 234 13.31 -7.19 11.95
C ARG A 234 12.04 -6.48 11.50
N SER A 235 11.69 -5.34 12.11
CA SER A 235 10.52 -4.53 11.70
C SER A 235 10.71 -3.95 10.30
N PHE A 236 11.92 -3.48 9.96
CA PHE A 236 12.22 -3.01 8.62
C PHE A 236 12.04 -4.14 7.59
N LEU A 237 12.71 -5.28 7.78
CA LEU A 237 12.68 -6.41 6.83
C LEU A 237 11.30 -7.06 6.70
N SER A 238 10.52 -7.15 7.80
CA SER A 238 9.23 -7.85 7.78
C SER A 238 8.09 -7.01 7.19
N ALA A 239 8.12 -5.67 7.39
CA ALA A 239 6.96 -4.83 7.08
C ALA A 239 7.25 -3.58 6.25
N ASN A 240 8.51 -3.14 6.13
CA ASN A 240 8.87 -1.86 5.53
C ASN A 240 9.84 -1.96 4.35
N ALA A 241 10.28 -3.16 4.02
CA ALA A 241 11.21 -3.44 2.94
C ALA A 241 10.57 -4.28 1.83
N ILE A 242 10.93 -3.99 0.59
CA ILE A 242 10.52 -4.74 -0.60
C ILE A 242 11.60 -4.56 -1.68
N ARG A 243 11.98 -5.65 -2.37
CA ARG A 243 12.92 -5.56 -3.49
C ARG A 243 12.26 -4.92 -4.70
N ALA A 244 13.00 -4.11 -5.42
CA ALA A 244 12.51 -3.47 -6.62
C ALA A 244 13.64 -3.10 -7.57
N THR A 245 13.34 -2.99 -8.85
CA THR A 245 14.18 -2.35 -9.88
C THR A 245 13.71 -0.95 -10.22
N ASP A 246 12.43 -0.69 -9.93
CA ASP A 246 11.73 0.58 -10.06
C ASP A 246 10.63 0.64 -8.99
N SER A 247 10.36 1.82 -8.42
CA SER A 247 9.41 1.96 -7.30
C SER A 247 7.94 1.94 -7.71
N MET A 248 7.65 1.96 -9.01
CA MET A 248 6.28 1.91 -9.55
C MET A 248 6.01 0.58 -10.25
N ASP A 249 6.75 0.25 -11.29
CA ASP A 249 6.48 -0.89 -12.18
C ASP A 249 7.43 -2.08 -11.96
N GLY A 250 8.57 -1.87 -11.29
CA GLY A 250 9.60 -2.88 -11.08
C GLY A 250 9.61 -3.51 -9.68
N ILE A 251 8.46 -3.69 -9.04
CA ILE A 251 8.35 -4.19 -7.66
C ILE A 251 8.31 -5.73 -7.64
N ASP A 252 9.21 -6.37 -6.89
CA ASP A 252 9.11 -7.77 -6.51
C ASP A 252 8.12 -7.92 -5.35
N TRP A 253 6.82 -7.97 -5.71
CA TRP A 253 5.71 -7.99 -4.79
C TRP A 253 5.83 -9.07 -3.71
N CYS A 254 6.41 -10.22 -4.02
CA CYS A 254 6.46 -11.35 -3.12
C CYS A 254 7.74 -11.41 -2.27
N SER A 255 8.66 -10.48 -2.41
CA SER A 255 9.81 -10.37 -1.52
C SER A 255 9.45 -9.90 -0.10
N SER A 256 8.28 -9.26 0.07
CA SER A 256 7.77 -8.79 1.35
C SER A 256 6.52 -9.57 1.80
N ASN A 257 6.37 -9.78 3.10
CA ASN A 257 5.12 -10.26 3.69
C ASN A 257 4.08 -9.14 3.85
N ASN A 258 4.48 -7.89 3.72
CA ASN A 258 3.59 -6.73 3.74
C ASN A 258 3.31 -6.21 2.32
N SER A 259 2.72 -7.07 1.50
CA SER A 259 2.37 -6.79 0.10
C SER A 259 0.98 -7.34 -0.20
N THR A 260 0.03 -6.43 -0.41
CA THR A 260 -1.35 -6.78 -0.77
C THR A 260 -1.41 -7.57 -2.09
N PRO A 261 -0.74 -7.13 -3.19
CA PRO A 261 -0.77 -7.86 -4.46
C PRO A 261 -0.23 -9.29 -4.35
N CYS A 262 0.86 -9.51 -3.60
CA CYS A 262 1.38 -10.87 -3.40
C CYS A 262 0.39 -11.75 -2.63
N ALA A 263 -0.20 -11.24 -1.56
CA ALA A 263 -1.14 -12.00 -0.74
C ALA A 263 -2.37 -12.43 -1.55
N LEU A 264 -2.90 -11.54 -2.37
CA LEU A 264 -4.10 -11.79 -3.20
C LEU A 264 -3.91 -12.93 -4.21
N GLN A 265 -2.69 -13.23 -4.64
CA GLN A 265 -2.39 -14.40 -5.50
C GLN A 265 -2.65 -15.76 -4.81
N SER A 266 -2.79 -15.75 -3.48
CA SER A 266 -3.00 -16.97 -2.69
C SER A 266 -4.40 -17.09 -2.09
N ILE A 267 -5.27 -16.09 -2.32
CA ILE A 267 -6.61 -16.00 -1.73
C ILE A 267 -7.66 -16.47 -2.73
N SER A 268 -8.54 -17.37 -2.28
CA SER A 268 -9.58 -17.99 -3.12
C SER A 268 -11.01 -17.59 -2.76
N VAL A 269 -11.26 -17.03 -1.58
CA VAL A 269 -12.59 -16.58 -1.15
C VAL A 269 -13.12 -15.43 -2.02
N PRO A 270 -14.44 -15.18 -2.05
CA PRO A 270 -15.03 -14.04 -2.73
C PRO A 270 -14.36 -12.72 -2.30
N LEU A 271 -14.02 -11.87 -3.27
CA LEU A 271 -13.26 -10.64 -3.09
C LEU A 271 -13.94 -9.44 -3.74
N LEU A 272 -14.20 -8.40 -2.96
CA LEU A 272 -14.54 -7.09 -3.48
C LEU A 272 -13.36 -6.14 -3.28
N VAL A 273 -12.95 -5.45 -4.34
CA VAL A 273 -11.98 -4.33 -4.28
C VAL A 273 -12.72 -3.05 -4.65
N THR A 274 -12.64 -2.04 -3.80
CA THR A 274 -13.18 -0.71 -4.10
C THR A 274 -12.08 0.34 -4.02
N ALA A 275 -11.98 1.21 -5.02
CA ALA A 275 -11.05 2.33 -5.05
C ALA A 275 -11.80 3.67 -5.02
N MET A 276 -11.13 4.72 -4.54
CA MET A 276 -11.73 6.05 -4.38
C MET A 276 -11.22 7.00 -5.46
N GLY A 277 -12.16 7.52 -6.28
CA GLY A 277 -11.85 8.36 -7.45
C GLY A 277 -11.17 9.69 -7.13
N GLY A 278 -11.31 10.19 -5.90
CA GLY A 278 -10.62 11.38 -5.39
C GLY A 278 -9.31 11.07 -4.65
N HIS A 279 -8.73 9.87 -4.82
CA HIS A 279 -7.50 9.46 -4.14
C HIS A 279 -6.47 8.85 -5.12
N TYR A 280 -5.24 8.65 -4.68
CA TYR A 280 -4.14 8.19 -5.56
C TYR A 280 -3.96 6.66 -5.61
N PHE A 281 -4.81 5.87 -4.95
CA PHE A 281 -4.71 4.41 -4.97
C PHE A 281 -5.52 3.72 -6.08
N ILE A 282 -6.07 4.45 -7.05
CA ILE A 282 -6.90 3.85 -8.12
C ILE A 282 -6.12 2.75 -8.84
N ARG A 283 -4.91 3.05 -9.30
CA ARG A 283 -4.08 2.08 -10.04
C ARG A 283 -3.58 0.95 -9.13
N ASP A 284 -3.25 1.23 -7.88
CA ASP A 284 -2.86 0.19 -6.92
C ASP A 284 -4.01 -0.80 -6.68
N ASN A 285 -5.25 -0.32 -6.54
CA ASN A 285 -6.41 -1.19 -6.35
C ASN A 285 -6.79 -1.96 -7.64
N GLU A 286 -6.54 -1.40 -8.81
CA GLU A 286 -6.64 -2.17 -10.06
C GLU A 286 -5.62 -3.32 -10.09
N ILE A 287 -4.36 -3.08 -9.67
CA ILE A 287 -3.33 -4.12 -9.53
C ILE A 287 -3.78 -5.19 -8.51
N HIS A 288 -4.38 -4.80 -7.40
CA HIS A 288 -4.95 -5.74 -6.44
C HIS A 288 -5.97 -6.67 -7.08
N TYR A 289 -6.90 -6.10 -7.84
CA TYR A 289 -7.91 -6.87 -8.55
C TYR A 289 -7.32 -7.77 -9.64
N GLU A 290 -6.38 -7.26 -10.44
CA GLU A 290 -5.73 -8.03 -11.51
C GLU A 290 -4.95 -9.23 -10.96
N MET A 291 -4.19 -9.04 -9.88
CA MET A 291 -3.34 -10.08 -9.27
C MET A 291 -4.10 -11.06 -8.38
N ALA A 292 -5.35 -10.78 -8.03
CA ALA A 292 -6.14 -11.66 -7.18
C ALA A 292 -6.49 -12.99 -7.87
N ALA A 293 -6.19 -14.10 -7.19
CA ALA A 293 -6.49 -15.47 -7.67
C ALA A 293 -7.95 -15.88 -7.50
N SER A 294 -8.72 -15.18 -6.66
CA SER A 294 -10.14 -15.44 -6.47
C SER A 294 -10.89 -15.49 -7.81
N LYS A 295 -11.74 -16.50 -8.00
CA LYS A 295 -12.60 -16.63 -9.18
C LYS A 295 -13.86 -15.78 -9.09
N ASP A 296 -14.34 -15.53 -7.88
CA ASP A 296 -15.43 -14.60 -7.58
C ASP A 296 -14.82 -13.30 -7.06
N LYS A 297 -14.45 -12.41 -7.97
CA LYS A 297 -13.87 -11.12 -7.65
C LYS A 297 -14.53 -9.99 -8.42
N ASP A 298 -14.68 -8.86 -7.76
CA ASP A 298 -15.25 -7.64 -8.34
C ASP A 298 -14.38 -6.42 -8.02
N PHE A 299 -14.39 -5.43 -8.93
CA PHE A 299 -13.69 -4.18 -8.77
C PHE A 299 -14.57 -3.01 -9.20
N VAL A 300 -14.61 -1.97 -8.37
CA VAL A 300 -15.33 -0.73 -8.69
C VAL A 300 -14.59 0.47 -8.14
N VAL A 301 -14.53 1.54 -8.93
CA VAL A 301 -14.05 2.85 -8.49
C VAL A 301 -15.26 3.73 -8.16
N VAL A 302 -15.24 4.40 -7.01
CA VAL A 302 -16.31 5.29 -6.57
C VAL A 302 -15.97 6.72 -7.01
N GLU A 303 -16.77 7.30 -7.90
CA GLU A 303 -16.56 8.62 -8.48
C GLU A 303 -16.42 9.70 -7.39
N GLY A 304 -15.34 10.48 -7.41
CA GLY A 304 -15.15 11.62 -6.52
C GLY A 304 -15.12 11.35 -5.02
N ALA A 305 -14.97 10.07 -4.61
CA ALA A 305 -14.81 9.73 -3.21
C ALA A 305 -13.38 9.97 -2.73
N THR A 306 -13.22 10.50 -1.51
CA THR A 306 -11.92 10.58 -0.81
C THR A 306 -11.51 9.22 -0.25
N HIS A 307 -10.26 9.11 0.21
CA HIS A 307 -9.76 7.93 0.94
C HIS A 307 -10.68 7.51 2.10
N GLY A 308 -11.34 8.44 2.78
CA GLY A 308 -12.30 8.18 3.87
C GLY A 308 -13.72 7.86 3.42
N ILE A 309 -13.95 7.59 2.12
CA ILE A 309 -15.27 7.26 1.56
C ILE A 309 -16.27 8.44 1.70
N THR A 310 -15.77 9.65 1.76
CA THR A 310 -16.56 10.88 1.83
C THR A 310 -16.47 11.67 0.52
N PRO A 311 -17.38 12.62 0.25
CA PRO A 311 -17.26 13.49 -0.91
C PRO A 311 -15.93 14.25 -0.96
N CYS A 312 -15.24 14.23 -2.10
CA CYS A 312 -14.06 15.05 -2.34
C CYS A 312 -14.49 16.47 -2.73
N THR A 313 -14.81 17.31 -1.74
CA THR A 313 -15.23 18.71 -2.02
C THR A 313 -14.16 19.52 -2.74
N ALA A 314 -12.88 19.23 -2.52
CA ALA A 314 -11.77 19.86 -3.23
C ALA A 314 -11.61 19.39 -4.69
N CYS A 315 -12.30 18.29 -5.07
CA CYS A 315 -12.32 17.76 -6.43
C CYS A 315 -13.52 18.28 -7.24
N GLU A 316 -14.51 18.92 -6.59
CA GLU A 316 -15.77 19.31 -7.22
C GLU A 316 -15.59 20.49 -8.17
N LYS A 317 -16.23 20.39 -9.33
CA LYS A 317 -16.39 21.50 -10.29
C LYS A 317 -17.64 22.35 -9.95
N THR A 318 -18.64 21.70 -9.35
CA THR A 318 -19.86 22.33 -8.87
C THR A 318 -20.19 21.82 -7.48
N PRO A 319 -20.65 22.66 -6.54
CA PRO A 319 -20.97 22.24 -5.18
C PRO A 319 -21.93 21.05 -5.14
N GLY A 320 -21.58 20.03 -4.36
CA GLY A 320 -22.40 18.81 -4.21
C GLY A 320 -22.28 17.79 -5.33
N GLN A 321 -21.33 17.97 -6.26
CA GLN A 321 -21.12 17.04 -7.39
C GLN A 321 -20.97 15.59 -6.94
N TYR A 322 -20.39 15.35 -5.77
CA TYR A 322 -20.09 14.02 -5.23
C TYR A 322 -20.86 13.71 -3.93
N SER A 323 -22.01 14.34 -3.71
CA SER A 323 -22.77 14.25 -2.44
C SER A 323 -23.21 12.84 -2.03
N ASN A 324 -23.40 11.92 -3.00
CA ASN A 324 -23.95 10.59 -2.76
C ASN A 324 -22.89 9.47 -2.65
N VAL A 325 -21.61 9.77 -2.70
CA VAL A 325 -20.55 8.76 -2.81
C VAL A 325 -20.58 7.74 -1.66
N THR A 326 -20.76 8.19 -0.42
CA THR A 326 -20.81 7.31 0.76
C THR A 326 -22.01 6.35 0.70
N LYS A 327 -23.19 6.90 0.36
CA LYS A 327 -24.41 6.09 0.21
C LYS A 327 -24.26 5.07 -0.91
N ASN A 328 -23.83 5.51 -2.08
CA ASN A 328 -23.71 4.63 -3.26
C ASN A 328 -22.69 3.52 -3.03
N TRP A 329 -21.56 3.83 -2.39
CA TRP A 329 -20.58 2.83 -1.97
C TRP A 329 -21.18 1.82 -0.99
N ALA A 330 -21.89 2.28 0.05
CA ALA A 330 -22.52 1.39 1.03
C ALA A 330 -23.56 0.48 0.40
N ASP A 331 -24.43 1.00 -0.48
CA ASP A 331 -25.43 0.23 -1.22
C ASP A 331 -24.76 -0.80 -2.14
N TYR A 332 -23.62 -0.47 -2.76
CA TYR A 332 -22.86 -1.40 -3.60
C TYR A 332 -22.31 -2.56 -2.78
N VAL A 333 -21.66 -2.26 -1.67
CA VAL A 333 -21.09 -3.25 -0.74
C VAL A 333 -22.19 -4.15 -0.18
N GLN A 334 -23.32 -3.57 0.26
CA GLN A 334 -24.45 -4.33 0.77
C GLN A 334 -25.01 -5.31 -0.28
N ARG A 335 -25.21 -4.86 -1.52
CA ARG A 335 -25.66 -5.74 -2.62
C ARG A 335 -24.65 -6.86 -2.88
N TRP A 336 -23.36 -6.54 -2.89
CA TRP A 336 -22.29 -7.52 -3.09
C TRP A 336 -22.31 -8.61 -2.01
N ILE A 337 -22.51 -8.22 -0.74
CA ILE A 337 -22.63 -9.16 0.40
C ILE A 337 -23.89 -10.02 0.23
N ASN A 338 -25.06 -9.39 0.07
CA ASN A 338 -26.35 -10.10 0.03
C ASN A 338 -26.48 -11.10 -1.13
N THR A 339 -25.69 -10.94 -2.19
CA THR A 339 -25.70 -11.88 -3.33
C THR A 339 -24.79 -13.10 -3.13
N ARG A 340 -23.96 -13.12 -2.08
CA ARG A 340 -22.93 -14.17 -1.86
C ARG A 340 -23.04 -14.88 -0.51
N PHE A 341 -23.61 -14.23 0.46
CA PHE A 341 -23.63 -14.70 1.85
C PHE A 341 -25.04 -14.63 2.45
#